data_955f0b3cb9720e34f9323602a27bb8b4
#
_entry.id   955f0b3cb9720e34f9323602a27bb8b4
#
_cell.length_a   1.000
_cell.length_b   1.000
_cell.length_c   1.000
_cell.angle_alpha   90.00
_cell.angle_beta   90.00
_cell.angle_gamma   90.00
#
_symmetry.space_group_name_H-M   'P 1'
#
loop_
_entity.id
_entity.type
_entity.pdbx_description
1 polymer ?
#
loop_
_entity_poly.entity_id
_entity_poly.type
_entity_poly.pdbx_seq_one_letter_code
_entity_poly.pdbx_strand_id
1 'polypeptide(L)'
;MQADAATGMRATIGVAAWTLFALALAINTMLPMLGIVQPSALCTLLVAVAAVIALIRVSPVFAVSMLYLLVIGLTAFVAGVGIESGGFLRETEIFGIANGAFSRLLLLYLVFVVCALFAFRRIFDERAAHAPIDVRMTRHASGVVLGLGLAAVILGTGVVAGLSGGFAMLSGVNRYALRNDASNGMLFNLFLNNQTFVAMLLGTFCTSSIRPVRWLSAAMIVADLLLAALHGEQFMSVLHICLTMLIPFIAIHAMNGRPVLRYLGVGAAIALLIGSISVFYAYKGQGLDASETIVSRFLEQGQAWYVVDSDARTFSAPALGGLPAFERFIASLGSLTEPTFFGDAPVSGLRDLMLSYGTPDILRAYVFDDVTFTMGNMPVPVYWFGYAGGALFVSITGVVYGALSAMMIRIAMRGGVVTLWLASKVFAYATFAAQQGDYWTMFGARTIAYLAIMALWWHCVDAKQAARAEPALAGSS
;
A
#
# COMPACT_ATOMS: atom_id res chain seq x y z
N MET A 1 18.56 -39.35 -21.31
CA MET A 1 19.30 -38.43 -22.18
C MET A 1 18.49 -37.24 -22.72
N GLN A 2 17.30 -37.41 -23.32
CA GLN A 2 16.50 -36.26 -23.80
C GLN A 2 15.92 -35.39 -22.67
N ALA A 3 15.50 -35.98 -21.55
CA ALA A 3 14.97 -35.22 -20.40
C ALA A 3 16.07 -34.39 -19.69
N ASP A 4 17.29 -34.91 -19.62
CA ASP A 4 18.41 -34.18 -19.00
C ASP A 4 18.87 -32.99 -19.85
N ALA A 5 18.87 -33.15 -21.19
CA ALA A 5 19.18 -32.05 -22.11
C ALA A 5 18.13 -30.93 -22.05
N ALA A 6 16.84 -31.25 -21.94
CA ALA A 6 15.77 -30.28 -21.80
C ALA A 6 15.84 -29.52 -20.44
N THR A 7 16.24 -30.22 -19.37
CA THR A 7 16.43 -29.60 -18.05
C THR A 7 17.64 -28.67 -18.03
N GLY A 8 18.75 -29.10 -18.63
CA GLY A 8 19.94 -28.26 -18.78
C GLY A 8 19.68 -27.01 -19.63
N MET A 9 18.98 -27.13 -20.74
CA MET A 9 18.62 -25.98 -21.60
C MET A 9 17.70 -24.99 -20.86
N ARG A 10 16.71 -25.46 -20.08
CA ARG A 10 15.85 -24.57 -19.27
C ARG A 10 16.64 -23.84 -18.20
N ALA A 11 17.58 -24.49 -17.53
CA ALA A 11 18.46 -23.85 -16.55
C ALA A 11 19.34 -22.78 -17.18
N THR A 12 19.94 -23.03 -18.35
CA THR A 12 20.78 -22.08 -19.08
C THR A 12 19.98 -20.87 -19.54
N ILE A 13 18.78 -21.07 -20.10
CA ILE A 13 17.87 -19.99 -20.48
C ILE A 13 17.49 -19.15 -19.25
N GLY A 14 17.23 -19.80 -18.13
CA GLY A 14 16.94 -19.12 -16.88
C GLY A 14 18.06 -18.21 -16.41
N VAL A 15 19.30 -18.69 -16.40
CA VAL A 15 20.49 -17.89 -16.03
C VAL A 15 20.69 -16.73 -16.99
N ALA A 16 20.63 -16.97 -18.30
CA ALA A 16 20.77 -15.90 -19.30
C ALA A 16 19.69 -14.81 -19.14
N ALA A 17 18.44 -15.19 -18.90
CA ALA A 17 17.35 -14.25 -18.67
C ALA A 17 17.57 -13.40 -17.40
N TRP A 18 18.05 -14.00 -16.31
CA TRP A 18 18.38 -13.28 -15.08
C TRP A 18 19.57 -12.33 -15.27
N THR A 19 20.59 -12.74 -16.03
CA THR A 19 21.75 -11.90 -16.33
C THR A 19 21.35 -10.69 -17.18
N LEU A 20 20.54 -10.90 -18.22
CA LEU A 20 20.01 -9.82 -19.06
C LEU A 20 19.13 -8.86 -18.26
N PHE A 21 18.28 -9.39 -17.38
CA PHE A 21 17.47 -8.56 -16.51
C PHE A 21 18.32 -7.72 -15.55
N ALA A 22 19.33 -8.32 -14.89
CA ALA A 22 20.23 -7.59 -14.00
C ALA A 22 21.02 -6.50 -14.75
N LEU A 23 21.47 -6.78 -15.97
CA LEU A 23 22.15 -5.81 -16.83
C LEU A 23 21.21 -4.65 -17.22
N ALA A 24 19.99 -4.97 -17.70
CA ALA A 24 18.99 -3.96 -18.03
C ALA A 24 18.63 -3.09 -16.81
N LEU A 25 18.51 -3.68 -15.64
CA LEU A 25 18.27 -2.99 -14.38
C LEU A 25 19.41 -2.04 -14.04
N ALA A 26 20.67 -2.52 -14.11
CA ALA A 26 21.86 -1.72 -13.83
C ALA A 26 22.01 -0.55 -14.81
N ILE A 27 21.81 -0.80 -16.10
CA ILE A 27 21.85 0.25 -17.14
C ILE A 27 20.75 1.29 -16.87
N ASN A 28 19.54 0.84 -16.56
CA ASN A 28 18.40 1.74 -16.35
C ASN A 28 18.48 2.55 -15.05
N THR A 29 19.19 2.08 -14.02
CA THR A 29 19.22 2.74 -12.72
C THR A 29 20.54 3.43 -12.40
N MET A 30 21.68 2.80 -12.70
CA MET A 30 23.00 3.32 -12.34
C MET A 30 23.52 4.38 -13.30
N LEU A 31 23.39 4.14 -14.60
CA LEU A 31 23.90 5.10 -15.60
C LEU A 31 23.20 6.46 -15.58
N PRO A 32 21.88 6.56 -15.33
CA PRO A 32 21.21 7.84 -15.14
C PRO A 32 21.71 8.64 -13.92
N MET A 33 22.12 7.95 -12.86
CA MET A 33 22.70 8.60 -11.69
C MET A 33 24.06 9.23 -11.98
N LEU A 34 24.79 8.66 -12.94
CA LEU A 34 26.07 9.19 -13.40
C LEU A 34 25.93 10.24 -14.53
N GLY A 35 24.71 10.54 -14.96
CA GLY A 35 24.45 11.47 -16.05
C GLY A 35 24.84 10.96 -17.44
N ILE A 36 25.19 9.67 -17.58
CA ILE A 36 25.71 9.08 -18.83
C ILE A 36 24.57 8.78 -19.82
N VAL A 37 23.43 8.31 -19.33
CA VAL A 37 22.28 7.93 -20.16
C VAL A 37 21.00 8.44 -19.48
N GLN A 38 20.02 8.84 -20.27
CA GLN A 38 18.67 9.19 -19.80
C GLN A 38 17.68 8.20 -20.46
N PRO A 39 17.41 7.04 -19.82
CA PRO A 39 16.43 6.10 -20.35
C PRO A 39 15.06 6.73 -20.38
N SER A 40 14.26 6.42 -21.41
CA SER A 40 12.89 6.87 -21.46
C SER A 40 12.04 6.24 -20.34
N ALA A 41 11.01 6.93 -19.89
CA ALA A 41 10.08 6.41 -18.90
C ALA A 41 9.42 5.11 -19.37
N LEU A 42 9.22 4.91 -20.67
CA LEU A 42 8.70 3.64 -21.21
C LEU A 42 9.67 2.48 -20.98
N CYS A 43 10.96 2.65 -21.25
CA CYS A 43 11.97 1.62 -20.95
C CYS A 43 11.99 1.33 -19.44
N THR A 44 11.93 2.36 -18.62
CA THR A 44 11.90 2.25 -17.16
C THR A 44 10.67 1.50 -16.67
N LEU A 45 9.50 1.77 -17.24
CA LEU A 45 8.26 1.05 -16.93
C LEU A 45 8.39 -0.45 -17.24
N LEU A 46 8.96 -0.81 -18.41
CA LEU A 46 9.16 -2.21 -18.77
C LEU A 46 10.11 -2.93 -17.80
N VAL A 47 11.20 -2.25 -17.38
CA VAL A 47 12.11 -2.78 -16.36
C VAL A 47 11.44 -2.90 -15.00
N ALA A 48 10.60 -1.94 -14.60
CA ALA A 48 9.83 -1.99 -13.35
C ALA A 48 8.85 -3.18 -13.34
N VAL A 49 8.11 -3.39 -14.43
CA VAL A 49 7.21 -4.56 -14.58
C VAL A 49 7.99 -5.86 -14.48
N ALA A 50 9.14 -5.97 -15.15
CA ALA A 50 10.01 -7.14 -15.07
C ALA A 50 10.51 -7.37 -13.63
N ALA A 51 10.84 -6.29 -12.88
CA ALA A 51 11.25 -6.37 -11.47
C ALA A 51 10.13 -6.89 -10.58
N VAL A 52 8.89 -6.46 -10.79
CA VAL A 52 7.72 -6.99 -10.05
C VAL A 52 7.50 -8.47 -10.34
N ILE A 53 7.60 -8.89 -11.60
CA ILE A 53 7.49 -10.31 -11.97
C ILE A 53 8.61 -11.14 -11.32
N ALA A 54 9.83 -10.61 -11.32
CA ALA A 54 10.97 -11.23 -10.65
C ALA A 54 10.73 -11.38 -9.15
N LEU A 55 10.22 -10.34 -8.48
CA LEU A 55 9.91 -10.36 -7.06
C LEU A 55 8.85 -11.42 -6.73
N ILE A 56 7.78 -11.52 -7.52
CA ILE A 56 6.73 -12.54 -7.35
C ILE A 56 7.31 -13.97 -7.46
N ARG A 57 8.31 -14.17 -8.34
CA ARG A 57 8.97 -15.48 -8.50
C ARG A 57 9.93 -15.79 -7.36
N VAL A 58 10.63 -14.79 -6.83
CA VAL A 58 11.67 -14.94 -5.78
C VAL A 58 11.07 -15.07 -4.39
N SER A 59 9.99 -14.35 -4.11
CA SER A 59 9.33 -14.32 -2.80
C SER A 59 7.84 -13.96 -2.97
N PRO A 60 7.00 -14.95 -3.31
CA PRO A 60 5.59 -14.71 -3.63
C PRO A 60 4.80 -14.16 -2.43
N VAL A 61 5.08 -14.63 -1.21
CA VAL A 61 4.37 -14.14 0.00
C VAL A 61 4.74 -12.69 0.31
N PHE A 62 6.03 -12.34 0.18
CA PHE A 62 6.45 -10.96 0.32
C PHE A 62 5.85 -10.05 -0.77
N ALA A 63 5.90 -10.47 -2.04
CA ALA A 63 5.32 -9.72 -3.14
C ALA A 63 3.82 -9.43 -2.91
N VAL A 64 3.08 -10.39 -2.38
CA VAL A 64 1.67 -10.22 -2.02
C VAL A 64 1.49 -9.22 -0.87
N SER A 65 2.35 -9.24 0.15
CA SER A 65 2.29 -8.26 1.24
C SER A 65 2.55 -6.83 0.77
N MET A 66 3.28 -6.67 -0.32
CA MET A 66 3.56 -5.38 -0.97
C MET A 66 2.62 -5.06 -2.14
N LEU A 67 1.63 -5.91 -2.43
CA LEU A 67 0.87 -5.86 -3.69
C LEU A 67 0.27 -4.47 -3.96
N TYR A 68 -0.28 -3.83 -2.94
CA TYR A 68 -0.83 -2.49 -3.05
C TYR A 68 0.24 -1.45 -3.45
N LEU A 69 1.40 -1.45 -2.78
CA LEU A 69 2.50 -0.54 -3.09
C LEU A 69 3.11 -0.81 -4.47
N LEU A 70 3.18 -2.07 -4.89
CA LEU A 70 3.68 -2.44 -6.22
C LEU A 70 2.73 -1.93 -7.33
N VAL A 71 1.43 -2.09 -7.15
CA VAL A 71 0.43 -1.59 -8.11
C VAL A 71 0.49 -0.07 -8.20
N ILE A 72 0.47 0.62 -7.07
CA ILE A 72 0.53 2.08 -7.03
C ILE A 72 1.88 2.60 -7.54
N GLY A 73 2.99 1.95 -7.18
CA GLY A 73 4.30 2.28 -7.73
C GLY A 73 4.33 2.18 -9.26
N LEU A 74 3.69 1.16 -9.84
CA LEU A 74 3.59 1.04 -11.30
C LEU A 74 2.78 2.17 -11.92
N THR A 75 1.74 2.71 -11.25
CA THR A 75 1.00 3.87 -11.80
C THR A 75 1.88 5.11 -11.91
N ALA A 76 2.85 5.31 -11.01
CA ALA A 76 3.82 6.40 -11.12
C ALA A 76 4.72 6.26 -12.37
N PHE A 77 5.13 5.03 -12.73
CA PHE A 77 5.91 4.80 -13.96
C PHE A 77 5.05 4.96 -15.22
N VAL A 78 3.76 4.59 -15.20
CA VAL A 78 2.82 4.89 -16.27
C VAL A 78 2.65 6.40 -16.43
N ALA A 79 2.47 7.13 -15.32
CA ALA A 79 2.45 8.59 -15.33
C ALA A 79 3.70 9.19 -15.95
N GLY A 80 4.87 8.60 -15.63
CA GLY A 80 6.16 9.00 -16.20
C GLY A 80 6.19 8.98 -17.72
N VAL A 81 5.59 7.98 -18.35
CA VAL A 81 5.50 7.91 -19.82
C VAL A 81 4.70 9.11 -20.35
N GLY A 82 3.57 9.42 -19.74
CA GLY A 82 2.75 10.58 -20.13
C GLY A 82 3.47 11.92 -19.87
N ILE A 83 4.16 12.05 -18.74
CA ILE A 83 4.92 13.26 -18.39
C ILE A 83 6.05 13.49 -19.39
N GLU A 84 6.89 12.49 -19.66
CA GLU A 84 8.00 12.60 -20.61
C GLU A 84 7.54 12.81 -22.08
N SER A 85 6.29 12.50 -22.39
CA SER A 85 5.66 12.79 -23.68
C SER A 85 5.14 14.24 -23.80
N GLY A 86 5.45 15.10 -22.86
CA GLY A 86 5.01 16.50 -22.85
C GLY A 86 3.71 16.75 -22.10
N GLY A 87 3.29 15.83 -21.22
CA GLY A 87 2.08 15.99 -20.43
C GLY A 87 2.10 17.23 -19.53
N PHE A 88 0.98 17.95 -19.46
CA PHE A 88 0.82 19.10 -18.57
C PHE A 88 0.48 18.65 -17.15
N LEU A 89 1.29 19.08 -16.19
CA LEU A 89 1.14 18.79 -14.77
C LEU A 89 0.32 19.90 -14.11
N ARG A 90 -0.95 19.62 -13.92
CA ARG A 90 -1.94 20.63 -13.50
C ARG A 90 -1.63 21.24 -12.13
N GLU A 91 -1.19 20.44 -11.15
CA GLU A 91 -0.99 20.92 -9.78
C GLU A 91 0.26 21.79 -9.62
N THR A 92 1.19 21.74 -10.57
CA THR A 92 2.45 22.49 -10.58
C THR A 92 2.59 23.42 -11.78
N GLU A 93 1.63 23.38 -12.72
CA GLU A 93 1.56 24.19 -13.95
C GLU A 93 2.83 24.12 -14.84
N ILE A 94 3.45 22.95 -14.91
CA ILE A 94 4.62 22.70 -15.76
C ILE A 94 4.35 21.64 -16.80
N PHE A 95 5.07 21.70 -17.92
CA PHE A 95 5.10 20.63 -18.91
C PHE A 95 6.24 19.67 -18.61
N GLY A 96 5.96 18.38 -18.73
CA GLY A 96 6.96 17.35 -18.60
C GLY A 96 7.92 17.31 -19.80
N ILE A 97 9.14 16.90 -19.53
CA ILE A 97 10.15 16.62 -20.56
C ILE A 97 10.91 15.35 -20.18
N ALA A 98 11.44 14.64 -21.18
CA ALA A 98 12.28 13.47 -20.94
C ALA A 98 13.60 13.90 -20.29
N ASN A 99 13.82 13.50 -19.03
CA ASN A 99 14.99 13.88 -18.24
C ASN A 99 15.55 12.73 -17.38
N GLY A 100 15.04 11.51 -17.53
CA GLY A 100 15.45 10.33 -16.77
C GLY A 100 14.98 10.31 -15.31
N ALA A 101 14.05 11.16 -14.91
CA ALA A 101 13.51 11.21 -13.54
C ALA A 101 13.01 9.86 -13.07
N PHE A 102 12.27 9.15 -13.91
CA PHE A 102 11.65 7.88 -13.55
C PHE A 102 12.65 6.72 -13.40
N SER A 103 13.80 6.79 -14.02
CA SER A 103 14.90 5.84 -13.80
C SER A 103 15.48 5.99 -12.38
N ARG A 104 15.63 7.21 -11.91
CA ARG A 104 16.05 7.51 -10.53
C ARG A 104 14.99 7.12 -9.50
N LEU A 105 13.70 7.31 -9.85
CA LEU A 105 12.59 6.80 -9.06
C LEU A 105 12.66 5.27 -8.90
N LEU A 106 12.92 4.55 -10.00
CA LEU A 106 13.05 3.09 -9.97
C LEU A 106 14.17 2.64 -9.04
N LEU A 107 15.32 3.33 -9.05
CA LEU A 107 16.41 3.02 -8.13
C LEU A 107 15.98 3.11 -6.66
N LEU A 108 15.28 4.16 -6.27
CA LEU A 108 14.78 4.32 -4.90
C LEU A 108 13.75 3.25 -4.53
N TYR A 109 12.84 2.90 -5.45
CA TYR A 109 11.92 1.78 -5.25
C TYR A 109 12.64 0.46 -5.06
N LEU A 110 13.71 0.20 -5.82
CA LEU A 110 14.51 -1.01 -5.67
C LEU A 110 15.22 -1.04 -4.30
N VAL A 111 15.79 0.07 -3.87
CA VAL A 111 16.39 0.20 -2.53
C VAL A 111 15.35 -0.13 -1.46
N PHE A 112 14.16 0.46 -1.54
CA PHE A 112 13.06 0.18 -0.62
C PHE A 112 12.68 -1.30 -0.61
N VAL A 113 12.43 -1.89 -1.79
CA VAL A 113 12.00 -3.29 -1.94
C VAL A 113 13.06 -4.27 -1.45
N VAL A 114 14.34 -4.03 -1.76
CA VAL A 114 15.45 -4.91 -1.33
C VAL A 114 15.59 -4.87 0.19
N CYS A 115 15.56 -3.68 0.80
CA CYS A 115 15.63 -3.53 2.25
C CYS A 115 14.42 -4.15 2.96
N ALA A 116 13.22 -3.98 2.39
CA ALA A 116 12.00 -4.59 2.90
C ALA A 116 12.04 -6.12 2.77
N LEU A 117 12.48 -6.67 1.64
CA LEU A 117 12.63 -8.11 1.44
C LEU A 117 13.65 -8.71 2.42
N PHE A 118 14.77 -8.02 2.64
CA PHE A 118 15.77 -8.46 3.60
C PHE A 118 15.17 -8.57 5.01
N ALA A 119 14.49 -7.53 5.50
CA ALA A 119 13.85 -7.53 6.82
C ALA A 119 12.74 -8.58 6.91
N PHE A 120 11.92 -8.69 5.87
CA PHE A 120 10.86 -9.69 5.79
C PHE A 120 11.39 -11.10 5.96
N ARG A 121 12.43 -11.47 5.19
CA ARG A 121 13.04 -12.83 5.24
C ARG A 121 13.73 -13.14 6.57
N ARG A 122 14.19 -12.14 7.30
CA ARG A 122 14.76 -12.34 8.65
C ARG A 122 13.70 -12.74 9.68
N ILE A 123 12.47 -12.29 9.50
CA ILE A 123 11.37 -12.52 10.43
C ILE A 123 10.48 -13.68 9.96
N PHE A 124 10.28 -13.82 8.66
CA PHE A 124 9.37 -14.79 8.06
C PHE A 124 10.11 -15.71 7.09
N ASP A 125 10.22 -16.98 7.45
CA ASP A 125 10.79 -18.01 6.58
C ASP A 125 9.69 -18.65 5.73
N GLU A 126 9.65 -18.31 4.45
CA GLU A 126 8.71 -18.89 3.49
C GLU A 126 8.95 -20.38 3.22
N ARG A 127 10.18 -20.88 3.51
CA ARG A 127 10.56 -22.28 3.24
C ARG A 127 10.20 -23.23 4.39
N ALA A 128 10.14 -22.72 5.60
CA ALA A 128 9.82 -23.53 6.79
C ALA A 128 8.35 -23.96 6.86
N ALA A 129 7.49 -23.42 6.01
CA ALA A 129 6.05 -23.60 6.07
C ALA A 129 5.54 -24.63 5.05
N HIS A 130 6.09 -25.85 5.09
CA HIS A 130 5.61 -26.96 4.26
C HIS A 130 4.51 -27.80 4.96
N ALA A 131 4.14 -27.47 6.19
CA ALA A 131 3.01 -28.07 6.86
C ALA A 131 1.72 -27.29 6.55
N PRO A 132 0.58 -27.98 6.35
CA PRO A 132 -0.71 -27.33 6.14
C PRO A 132 -0.98 -26.33 7.28
N ILE A 133 -1.09 -25.05 6.93
CA ILE A 133 -1.37 -24.01 7.91
C ILE A 133 -2.87 -24.00 8.15
N ASP A 134 -3.24 -24.46 9.34
CA ASP A 134 -4.57 -24.27 9.85
C ASP A 134 -4.64 -22.98 10.64
N VAL A 135 -5.43 -22.02 10.15
CA VAL A 135 -5.51 -20.69 10.71
C VAL A 135 -6.20 -20.73 12.07
N ARG A 136 -5.50 -20.28 13.12
CA ARG A 136 -5.99 -20.38 14.49
C ARG A 136 -7.37 -19.76 14.71
N MET A 137 -7.63 -18.60 14.08
CA MET A 137 -8.92 -17.89 14.23
C MET A 137 -10.11 -18.70 13.69
N THR A 138 -9.87 -19.60 12.71
CA THR A 138 -10.92 -20.41 12.09
C THR A 138 -11.13 -21.76 12.78
N ARG A 139 -10.25 -22.18 13.70
CA ARG A 139 -10.35 -23.45 14.44
C ARG A 139 -11.45 -23.43 15.50
N HIS A 140 -11.66 -22.28 16.16
CA HIS A 140 -12.61 -22.17 17.26
C HIS A 140 -13.84 -21.38 16.83
N ALA A 141 -15.01 -21.90 17.15
CA ALA A 141 -16.28 -21.23 16.84
C ALA A 141 -16.33 -19.80 17.44
N SER A 142 -15.76 -19.62 18.65
CA SER A 142 -15.66 -18.31 19.28
C SER A 142 -14.85 -17.28 18.48
N GLY A 143 -13.74 -17.71 17.85
CA GLY A 143 -12.94 -16.83 16.98
C GLY A 143 -13.69 -16.43 15.72
N VAL A 144 -14.40 -17.38 15.12
CA VAL A 144 -15.24 -17.12 13.93
C VAL A 144 -16.40 -16.19 14.28
N VAL A 145 -17.14 -16.45 15.35
CA VAL A 145 -18.28 -15.62 15.77
C VAL A 145 -17.82 -14.21 16.13
N LEU A 146 -16.74 -14.08 16.91
CA LEU A 146 -16.19 -12.77 17.26
C LEU A 146 -15.74 -12.01 16.01
N GLY A 147 -15.00 -12.66 15.10
CA GLY A 147 -14.48 -12.02 13.90
C GLY A 147 -15.60 -11.58 12.95
N LEU A 148 -16.53 -12.47 12.60
CA LEU A 148 -17.66 -12.13 11.73
C LEU A 148 -18.60 -11.11 12.38
N GLY A 149 -18.79 -11.20 13.71
CA GLY A 149 -19.58 -10.22 14.46
C GLY A 149 -18.97 -8.83 14.41
N LEU A 150 -17.65 -8.70 14.64
CA LEU A 150 -16.95 -7.40 14.53
C LEU A 150 -17.01 -6.86 13.10
N ALA A 151 -16.76 -7.70 12.09
CA ALA A 151 -16.88 -7.27 10.70
C ALA A 151 -18.29 -6.78 10.37
N ALA A 152 -19.34 -7.51 10.83
CA ALA A 152 -20.74 -7.11 10.65
C ALA A 152 -21.06 -5.77 11.34
N VAL A 153 -20.54 -5.55 12.55
CA VAL A 153 -20.71 -4.27 13.26
C VAL A 153 -20.06 -3.13 12.49
N ILE A 154 -18.80 -3.30 12.03
CA ILE A 154 -18.10 -2.27 11.29
C ILE A 154 -18.82 -1.96 9.96
N LEU A 155 -19.24 -2.96 9.19
CA LEU A 155 -20.02 -2.75 7.98
C LEU A 155 -21.38 -2.09 8.30
N GLY A 156 -22.01 -2.48 9.41
CA GLY A 156 -23.23 -1.87 9.91
C GLY A 156 -23.09 -0.36 10.20
N THR A 157 -21.93 0.07 10.74
CA THR A 157 -21.69 1.52 10.94
C THR A 157 -21.63 2.26 9.60
N GLY A 158 -21.04 1.65 8.55
CA GLY A 158 -21.06 2.21 7.19
C GLY A 158 -22.48 2.33 6.62
N VAL A 159 -23.33 1.31 6.82
CA VAL A 159 -24.73 1.37 6.39
C VAL A 159 -25.49 2.48 7.12
N VAL A 160 -25.37 2.55 8.46
CA VAL A 160 -26.05 3.57 9.27
C VAL A 160 -25.58 4.98 8.87
N ALA A 161 -24.28 5.18 8.68
CA ALA A 161 -23.74 6.46 8.24
C ALA A 161 -24.33 6.88 6.87
N GLY A 162 -24.45 5.94 5.92
CA GLY A 162 -25.05 6.20 4.61
C GLY A 162 -26.57 6.49 4.67
N LEU A 163 -27.28 5.79 5.54
CA LEU A 163 -28.74 6.03 5.72
C LEU A 163 -29.03 7.35 6.41
N SER A 164 -28.16 7.81 7.33
CA SER A 164 -28.33 9.04 8.09
C SER A 164 -27.86 10.28 7.34
N GLY A 165 -26.68 10.22 6.70
CA GLY A 165 -26.05 11.36 6.01
C GLY A 165 -26.22 11.38 4.49
N GLY A 166 -26.78 10.29 3.94
CA GLY A 166 -26.82 10.05 2.49
C GLY A 166 -25.57 9.34 1.98
N PHE A 167 -25.73 8.54 0.93
CA PHE A 167 -24.61 7.95 0.21
C PHE A 167 -24.10 8.95 -0.83
N ALA A 168 -22.82 9.33 -0.74
CA ALA A 168 -22.23 10.35 -1.63
C ALA A 168 -22.46 10.05 -3.11
N MET A 169 -22.35 8.78 -3.52
CA MET A 169 -22.57 8.35 -4.90
C MET A 169 -24.03 8.54 -5.37
N LEU A 170 -25.02 8.42 -4.47
CA LEU A 170 -26.44 8.51 -4.82
C LEU A 170 -26.99 9.92 -4.63
N SER A 171 -26.49 10.66 -3.63
CA SER A 171 -26.98 12.00 -3.27
C SER A 171 -26.23 13.14 -3.96
N GLY A 172 -25.08 12.85 -4.60
CA GLY A 172 -24.20 13.87 -5.18
C GLY A 172 -23.51 14.77 -4.13
N VAL A 173 -23.62 14.42 -2.83
CA VAL A 173 -22.96 15.16 -1.74
C VAL A 173 -21.46 14.90 -1.79
N ASN A 174 -20.67 15.95 -1.55
CA ASN A 174 -19.22 15.81 -1.46
C ASN A 174 -18.86 14.89 -0.27
N ARG A 175 -18.09 13.82 -0.53
CA ARG A 175 -17.65 12.85 0.49
C ARG A 175 -16.87 13.50 1.64
N TYR A 176 -16.15 14.58 1.40
CA TYR A 176 -15.42 15.33 2.43
C TYR A 176 -16.38 16.06 3.37
N ALA A 177 -17.49 16.58 2.85
CA ALA A 177 -18.53 17.17 3.68
C ALA A 177 -19.16 16.14 4.63
N LEU A 178 -19.38 14.89 4.17
CA LEU A 178 -19.89 13.80 5.02
C LEU A 178 -18.90 13.40 6.12
N ARG A 179 -17.59 13.48 5.86
CA ARG A 179 -16.56 13.22 6.89
C ARG A 179 -16.55 14.26 8.00
N ASN A 180 -16.82 15.50 7.64
CA ASN A 180 -16.77 16.64 8.57
C ASN A 180 -18.12 16.90 9.26
N ASP A 181 -19.17 16.18 8.90
CA ASP A 181 -20.47 16.26 9.59
C ASP A 181 -20.36 15.68 11.00
N ALA A 182 -20.59 16.53 12.01
CA ALA A 182 -20.46 16.15 13.41
C ALA A 182 -21.40 14.99 13.83
N SER A 183 -22.54 14.82 13.15
CA SER A 183 -23.53 13.80 13.49
C SER A 183 -23.19 12.41 12.92
N ASN A 184 -22.66 12.35 11.72
CA ASN A 184 -22.42 11.09 10.98
C ASN A 184 -20.94 10.77 10.81
N GLY A 185 -20.05 11.77 10.94
CA GLY A 185 -18.62 11.65 10.72
C GLY A 185 -17.97 10.59 11.61
N MET A 186 -18.44 10.42 12.85
CA MET A 186 -17.90 9.40 13.76
C MET A 186 -18.15 7.98 13.23
N LEU A 187 -19.37 7.66 12.79
CA LEU A 187 -19.72 6.33 12.28
C LEU A 187 -19.02 6.06 10.94
N PHE A 188 -18.98 7.07 10.07
CA PHE A 188 -18.28 6.99 8.80
C PHE A 188 -16.77 6.76 8.99
N ASN A 189 -16.15 7.52 9.89
CA ASN A 189 -14.73 7.34 10.21
C ASN A 189 -14.45 5.99 10.89
N LEU A 190 -15.37 5.47 11.72
CA LEU A 190 -15.24 4.14 12.30
C LEU A 190 -15.26 3.06 11.21
N PHE A 191 -16.12 3.18 10.21
CA PHE A 191 -16.14 2.30 9.03
C PHE A 191 -14.83 2.40 8.24
N LEU A 192 -14.46 3.58 7.76
CA LEU A 192 -13.28 3.78 6.91
C LEU A 192 -11.98 3.35 7.61
N ASN A 193 -11.80 3.76 8.84
CA ASN A 193 -10.58 3.46 9.59
C ASN A 193 -10.40 1.97 9.91
N ASN A 194 -11.42 1.13 9.75
CA ASN A 194 -11.33 -0.30 10.00
C ASN A 194 -11.42 -1.16 8.73
N GLN A 195 -11.49 -0.58 7.54
CA GLN A 195 -11.56 -1.33 6.28
C GLN A 195 -10.36 -2.28 6.09
N THR A 196 -9.14 -1.84 6.41
CA THR A 196 -7.95 -2.71 6.36
C THR A 196 -8.11 -3.96 7.25
N PHE A 197 -8.64 -3.79 8.46
CA PHE A 197 -8.91 -4.91 9.36
C PHE A 197 -9.98 -5.84 8.81
N VAL A 198 -11.12 -5.30 8.37
CA VAL A 198 -12.23 -6.08 7.79
C VAL A 198 -11.72 -6.88 6.58
N ALA A 199 -11.02 -6.23 5.66
CA ALA A 199 -10.47 -6.88 4.47
C ALA A 199 -9.51 -8.03 4.83
N MET A 200 -8.58 -7.81 5.76
CA MET A 200 -7.64 -8.85 6.20
C MET A 200 -8.31 -9.99 6.94
N LEU A 201 -9.26 -9.70 7.83
CA LEU A 201 -10.00 -10.69 8.59
C LEU A 201 -10.84 -11.58 7.66
N LEU A 202 -11.61 -10.96 6.77
CA LEU A 202 -12.46 -11.68 5.82
C LEU A 202 -11.62 -12.45 4.78
N GLY A 203 -10.49 -11.88 4.32
CA GLY A 203 -9.52 -12.58 3.47
C GLY A 203 -8.96 -13.84 4.15
N THR A 204 -8.66 -13.75 5.45
CA THR A 204 -8.26 -14.89 6.27
C THR A 204 -9.38 -15.93 6.37
N PHE A 205 -10.61 -15.52 6.64
CA PHE A 205 -11.77 -16.43 6.77
C PHE A 205 -12.18 -17.08 5.44
N CYS A 206 -11.90 -16.44 4.31
CA CYS A 206 -12.08 -17.06 2.99
C CYS A 206 -11.20 -18.30 2.78
N THR A 207 -10.15 -18.50 3.59
CA THR A 207 -9.33 -19.72 3.56
C THR A 207 -9.84 -20.85 4.46
N SER A 208 -10.87 -20.59 5.27
CA SER A 208 -11.44 -21.55 6.22
C SER A 208 -11.88 -22.86 5.53
N SER A 209 -11.72 -23.99 6.20
CA SER A 209 -12.27 -25.29 5.77
C SER A 209 -13.80 -25.33 5.85
N ILE A 210 -14.40 -24.49 6.68
CA ILE A 210 -15.85 -24.43 6.92
C ILE A 210 -16.54 -23.65 5.80
N ARG A 211 -17.28 -24.34 4.94
CA ARG A 211 -17.95 -23.74 3.75
C ARG A 211 -18.81 -22.52 4.07
N PRO A 212 -19.74 -22.55 5.05
CA PRO A 212 -20.55 -21.37 5.40
C PRO A 212 -19.71 -20.14 5.75
N VAL A 213 -18.62 -20.30 6.51
CA VAL A 213 -17.71 -19.21 6.88
C VAL A 213 -17.10 -18.57 5.64
N ARG A 214 -16.62 -19.38 4.68
CA ARG A 214 -16.04 -18.87 3.42
C ARG A 214 -17.04 -18.04 2.62
N TRP A 215 -18.26 -18.58 2.41
CA TRP A 215 -19.27 -17.89 1.62
C TRP A 215 -19.78 -16.61 2.29
N LEU A 216 -19.97 -16.65 3.61
CA LEU A 216 -20.38 -15.48 4.37
C LEU A 216 -19.28 -14.39 4.31
N SER A 217 -18.01 -14.77 4.48
CA SER A 217 -16.89 -13.84 4.37
C SER A 217 -16.79 -13.24 2.97
N ALA A 218 -16.95 -14.03 1.91
CA ALA A 218 -16.97 -13.54 0.54
C ALA A 218 -18.15 -12.56 0.30
N ALA A 219 -19.33 -12.86 0.81
CA ALA A 219 -20.49 -11.97 0.72
C ALA A 219 -20.24 -10.64 1.48
N MET A 220 -19.62 -10.70 2.67
CA MET A 220 -19.27 -9.50 3.44
C MET A 220 -18.19 -8.65 2.76
N ILE A 221 -17.24 -9.25 2.03
CA ILE A 221 -16.26 -8.51 1.21
C ILE A 221 -16.97 -7.75 0.09
N VAL A 222 -17.91 -8.40 -0.60
CA VAL A 222 -18.71 -7.73 -1.64
C VAL A 222 -19.49 -6.57 -1.03
N ALA A 223 -20.07 -6.76 0.15
CA ALA A 223 -20.78 -5.70 0.88
C ALA A 223 -19.85 -4.54 1.26
N ASP A 224 -18.62 -4.82 1.72
CA ASP A 224 -17.61 -3.79 2.04
C ASP A 224 -17.24 -2.97 0.81
N LEU A 225 -16.98 -3.62 -0.33
CA LEU A 225 -16.66 -2.95 -1.59
C LEU A 225 -17.84 -2.10 -2.10
N LEU A 226 -19.07 -2.60 -2.00
CA LEU A 226 -20.27 -1.85 -2.39
C LEU A 226 -20.49 -0.64 -1.47
N LEU A 227 -20.31 -0.79 -0.16
CA LEU A 227 -20.42 0.31 0.79
C LEU A 227 -19.35 1.37 0.53
N ALA A 228 -18.09 0.98 0.31
CA ALA A 228 -17.03 1.91 -0.05
C ALA A 228 -17.36 2.71 -1.32
N ALA A 229 -17.85 2.04 -2.36
CA ALA A 229 -18.27 2.69 -3.60
C ALA A 229 -19.46 3.64 -3.37
N LEU A 230 -20.49 3.23 -2.63
CA LEU A 230 -21.67 4.05 -2.29
C LEU A 230 -21.29 5.31 -1.50
N HIS A 231 -20.31 5.22 -0.61
CA HIS A 231 -19.75 6.37 0.11
C HIS A 231 -18.88 7.30 -0.76
N GLY A 232 -18.74 7.01 -2.04
CA GLY A 232 -17.96 7.81 -2.98
C GLY A 232 -16.44 7.60 -2.86
N GLU A 233 -16.04 6.50 -2.20
CA GLU A 233 -14.62 6.12 -2.20
C GLU A 233 -14.21 5.74 -3.62
N GLN A 234 -13.14 6.42 -4.09
CA GLN A 234 -12.69 6.30 -5.47
C GLN A 234 -11.79 5.06 -5.64
N PHE A 235 -11.30 4.89 -6.86
CA PHE A 235 -10.46 3.78 -7.31
C PHE A 235 -9.44 3.29 -6.28
N MET A 236 -8.70 4.21 -5.63
CA MET A 236 -7.61 3.82 -4.71
C MET A 236 -8.10 3.14 -3.44
N SER A 237 -9.20 3.57 -2.85
CA SER A 237 -9.74 2.95 -1.63
C SER A 237 -10.33 1.56 -1.94
N VAL A 238 -11.08 1.44 -3.04
CA VAL A 238 -11.62 0.14 -3.49
C VAL A 238 -10.49 -0.84 -3.83
N LEU A 239 -9.47 -0.38 -4.55
CA LEU A 239 -8.28 -1.16 -4.87
C LEU A 239 -7.55 -1.58 -3.59
N HIS A 240 -7.40 -0.68 -2.61
CA HIS A 240 -6.78 -0.98 -1.32
C HIS A 240 -7.50 -2.11 -0.59
N ILE A 241 -8.83 -2.09 -0.51
CA ILE A 241 -9.63 -3.16 0.12
C ILE A 241 -9.39 -4.49 -0.60
N CYS A 242 -9.52 -4.51 -1.93
CA CYS A 242 -9.31 -5.70 -2.74
C CYS A 242 -7.92 -6.31 -2.53
N LEU A 243 -6.87 -5.49 -2.64
CA LEU A 243 -5.50 -5.97 -2.54
C LEU A 243 -5.14 -6.37 -1.10
N THR A 244 -5.66 -5.66 -0.10
CA THR A 244 -5.45 -5.98 1.31
C THR A 244 -6.09 -7.32 1.69
N MET A 245 -7.29 -7.61 1.20
CA MET A 245 -7.94 -8.92 1.36
C MET A 245 -7.09 -10.05 0.78
N LEU A 246 -6.46 -9.82 -0.36
CA LEU A 246 -5.64 -10.83 -1.03
C LEU A 246 -4.37 -11.19 -0.23
N ILE A 247 -3.86 -10.31 0.64
CA ILE A 247 -2.63 -10.56 1.41
C ILE A 247 -2.73 -11.85 2.22
N PRO A 248 -3.62 -11.99 3.23
CA PRO A 248 -3.72 -13.22 4.01
C PRO A 248 -4.23 -14.38 3.17
N PHE A 249 -5.17 -14.15 2.25
CA PHE A 249 -5.74 -15.18 1.39
C PHE A 249 -4.66 -15.87 0.55
N ILE A 250 -3.84 -15.11 -0.18
CA ILE A 250 -2.79 -15.66 -1.04
C ILE A 250 -1.62 -16.19 -0.21
N ALA A 251 -1.23 -15.49 0.87
CA ALA A 251 -0.16 -15.95 1.74
C ALA A 251 -0.46 -17.36 2.29
N ILE A 252 -1.66 -17.59 2.82
CA ILE A 252 -2.08 -18.89 3.34
C ILE A 252 -2.14 -19.94 2.21
N HIS A 253 -2.62 -19.59 1.02
CA HIS A 253 -2.66 -20.51 -0.13
C HIS A 253 -1.25 -20.84 -0.66
N ALA A 254 -0.34 -19.86 -0.71
CA ALA A 254 1.05 -20.06 -1.10
C ALA A 254 1.77 -21.02 -0.15
N MET A 255 1.57 -20.85 1.15
CA MET A 255 2.12 -21.70 2.18
C MET A 255 1.58 -23.15 2.10
N ASN A 256 0.34 -23.30 1.61
CA ASN A 256 -0.27 -24.62 1.36
C ASN A 256 0.07 -25.19 -0.04
N GLY A 257 1.09 -24.65 -0.73
CA GLY A 257 1.58 -25.14 -2.03
C GLY A 257 0.66 -24.90 -3.23
N ARG A 258 -0.33 -23.97 -3.10
CA ARG A 258 -1.25 -23.66 -4.19
C ARG A 258 -0.67 -22.60 -5.14
N PRO A 259 -1.05 -22.59 -6.43
CA PRO A 259 -0.50 -21.67 -7.43
C PRO A 259 -0.92 -20.21 -7.18
N VAL A 260 0.01 -19.40 -6.66
CA VAL A 260 -0.21 -17.99 -6.28
C VAL A 260 -0.57 -17.12 -7.49
N LEU A 261 0.11 -17.31 -8.63
CA LEU A 261 -0.07 -16.49 -9.84
C LEU A 261 -1.52 -16.49 -10.36
N ARG A 262 -2.23 -17.61 -10.22
CA ARG A 262 -3.63 -17.69 -10.63
C ARG A 262 -4.53 -16.79 -9.79
N TYR A 263 -4.33 -16.78 -8.47
CA TYR A 263 -5.11 -15.93 -7.56
C TYR A 263 -4.76 -14.45 -7.70
N LEU A 264 -3.48 -14.13 -7.92
CA LEU A 264 -3.04 -12.77 -8.23
C LEU A 264 -3.66 -12.25 -9.52
N GLY A 265 -3.64 -13.06 -10.59
CA GLY A 265 -4.20 -12.65 -11.87
C GLY A 265 -5.71 -12.39 -11.80
N VAL A 266 -6.46 -13.28 -11.16
CA VAL A 266 -7.91 -13.12 -10.97
C VAL A 266 -8.22 -11.93 -10.06
N GLY A 267 -7.51 -11.80 -8.94
CA GLY A 267 -7.69 -10.67 -8.02
C GLY A 267 -7.36 -9.32 -8.66
N ALA A 268 -6.28 -9.22 -9.42
CA ALA A 268 -5.92 -8.03 -10.17
C ALA A 268 -6.96 -7.66 -11.23
N ALA A 269 -7.48 -8.64 -11.98
CA ALA A 269 -8.52 -8.42 -12.97
C ALA A 269 -9.83 -7.89 -12.34
N ILE A 270 -10.25 -8.47 -11.22
CA ILE A 270 -11.44 -8.01 -10.48
C ILE A 270 -11.21 -6.59 -9.93
N ALA A 271 -10.05 -6.31 -9.32
CA ALA A 271 -9.73 -5.00 -8.77
C ALA A 271 -9.69 -3.93 -9.85
N LEU A 272 -9.10 -4.21 -11.02
CA LEU A 272 -9.08 -3.30 -12.17
C LEU A 272 -10.50 -3.05 -12.72
N LEU A 273 -11.31 -4.10 -12.85
CA LEU A 273 -12.68 -3.97 -13.34
C LEU A 273 -13.52 -3.08 -12.40
N ILE A 274 -13.53 -3.39 -11.11
CA ILE A 274 -14.31 -2.61 -10.12
C ILE A 274 -13.78 -1.18 -10.05
N GLY A 275 -12.46 -0.99 -10.04
CA GLY A 275 -11.84 0.32 -10.02
C GLY A 275 -12.20 1.17 -11.25
N SER A 276 -12.15 0.59 -12.44
CA SER A 276 -12.51 1.28 -13.67
C SER A 276 -13.98 1.70 -13.69
N ILE A 277 -14.88 0.81 -13.25
CA ILE A 277 -16.31 1.12 -13.13
C ILE A 277 -16.52 2.26 -12.12
N SER A 278 -15.91 2.19 -10.95
CA SER A 278 -16.05 3.22 -9.91
C SER A 278 -15.58 4.59 -10.38
N VAL A 279 -14.44 4.65 -11.08
CA VAL A 279 -13.90 5.89 -11.65
C VAL A 279 -14.84 6.48 -12.72
N PHE A 280 -15.30 5.63 -13.64
CA PHE A 280 -16.18 6.08 -14.71
C PHE A 280 -17.47 6.71 -14.17
N TYR A 281 -18.13 6.06 -13.21
CA TYR A 281 -19.37 6.58 -12.62
C TYR A 281 -19.13 7.83 -11.75
N ALA A 282 -18.03 7.88 -10.99
CA ALA A 282 -17.71 9.03 -10.17
C ALA A 282 -17.51 10.31 -10.99
N TYR A 283 -16.82 10.24 -12.11
CA TYR A 283 -16.56 11.41 -12.95
C TYR A 283 -17.76 11.79 -13.82
N LYS A 284 -18.47 10.81 -14.36
CA LYS A 284 -19.71 11.08 -15.11
C LYS A 284 -20.76 11.80 -14.25
N GLY A 285 -20.87 11.41 -12.97
CA GLY A 285 -21.78 12.06 -12.01
C GLY A 285 -21.41 13.52 -11.69
N GLN A 286 -20.14 13.90 -11.88
CA GLN A 286 -19.65 15.27 -11.66
C GLN A 286 -19.72 16.16 -12.91
N GLY A 287 -20.22 15.64 -14.06
CA GLY A 287 -20.30 16.39 -15.32
C GLY A 287 -18.94 16.70 -15.96
N LEU A 288 -17.87 16.03 -15.54
CA LEU A 288 -16.53 16.19 -16.08
C LEU A 288 -16.32 15.30 -17.31
N ASP A 289 -15.47 15.75 -18.24
CA ASP A 289 -14.98 14.85 -19.28
C ASP A 289 -14.15 13.74 -18.62
N ALA A 290 -14.71 12.53 -18.63
CA ALA A 290 -14.11 11.40 -17.94
C ALA A 290 -12.73 11.04 -18.51
N SER A 291 -12.52 11.22 -19.81
CA SER A 291 -11.24 10.87 -20.47
C SER A 291 -10.12 11.83 -20.07
N GLU A 292 -10.37 13.13 -20.13
CA GLU A 292 -9.42 14.17 -19.76
C GLU A 292 -9.08 14.10 -18.26
N THR A 293 -10.11 13.93 -17.44
CA THR A 293 -9.93 13.82 -15.98
C THR A 293 -9.14 12.57 -15.60
N ILE A 294 -9.37 11.42 -16.24
CA ILE A 294 -8.62 10.20 -15.99
C ILE A 294 -7.14 10.40 -16.37
N VAL A 295 -6.85 10.98 -17.53
CA VAL A 295 -5.47 11.24 -17.97
C VAL A 295 -4.76 12.18 -16.99
N SER A 296 -5.39 13.30 -16.58
CA SER A 296 -4.85 14.22 -15.59
C SER A 296 -4.54 13.50 -14.26
N ARG A 297 -5.47 12.70 -13.75
CA ARG A 297 -5.28 11.92 -12.51
C ARG A 297 -4.16 10.88 -12.60
N PHE A 298 -3.91 10.31 -13.79
CA PHE A 298 -2.76 9.45 -13.98
C PHE A 298 -1.44 10.24 -13.94
N LEU A 299 -1.37 11.40 -14.58
CA LEU A 299 -0.18 12.25 -14.58
C LEU A 299 0.16 12.74 -13.15
N GLU A 300 -0.84 13.07 -12.35
CA GLU A 300 -0.67 13.46 -10.95
C GLU A 300 0.06 12.39 -10.11
N GLN A 301 0.01 11.10 -10.47
CA GLN A 301 0.73 10.04 -9.75
C GLN A 301 2.26 10.16 -9.87
N GLY A 302 2.76 10.84 -10.88
CA GLY A 302 4.21 10.99 -11.11
C GLY A 302 4.73 12.40 -10.85
N GLN A 303 3.85 13.42 -10.73
CA GLN A 303 4.26 14.82 -10.73
C GLN A 303 5.08 15.23 -9.51
N ALA A 304 4.70 14.79 -8.30
CA ALA A 304 5.45 15.11 -7.07
C ALA A 304 6.91 14.65 -7.18
N TRP A 305 7.13 13.46 -7.76
CA TRP A 305 8.48 12.98 -8.03
C TRP A 305 9.19 13.84 -9.07
N TYR A 306 8.51 14.14 -10.18
CA TYR A 306 9.10 14.87 -11.30
C TYR A 306 9.63 16.25 -10.89
N VAL A 307 8.88 16.99 -10.08
CA VAL A 307 9.31 18.32 -9.61
C VAL A 307 10.45 18.24 -8.59
N VAL A 308 10.38 17.30 -7.65
CA VAL A 308 11.45 17.11 -6.65
C VAL A 308 12.74 16.63 -7.31
N ASP A 309 12.68 15.72 -8.29
CA ASP A 309 13.83 15.26 -9.06
C ASP A 309 14.49 16.40 -9.82
N SER A 310 13.70 17.31 -10.38
CA SER A 310 14.20 18.46 -11.10
C SER A 310 15.07 19.36 -10.22
N ASP A 311 14.70 19.55 -8.96
CA ASP A 311 15.45 20.37 -7.99
C ASP A 311 16.63 19.63 -7.36
N ALA A 312 16.48 18.33 -7.10
CA ALA A 312 17.46 17.50 -6.39
C ALA A 312 18.45 16.77 -7.32
N ARG A 313 18.68 17.24 -8.54
CA ARG A 313 19.57 16.57 -9.53
C ARG A 313 21.02 16.44 -9.09
N THR A 314 21.42 17.14 -8.07
CA THR A 314 22.75 17.00 -7.48
C THR A 314 22.68 16.07 -6.27
N PHE A 315 23.54 15.07 -6.22
CA PHE A 315 23.58 14.00 -5.22
C PHE A 315 23.64 14.49 -3.74
N SER A 316 24.04 15.72 -3.50
CA SER A 316 24.39 16.25 -2.18
C SER A 316 23.55 17.44 -1.73
N ALA A 317 22.67 17.97 -2.58
CA ALA A 317 21.86 19.12 -2.21
C ALA A 317 20.44 18.70 -1.81
N PRO A 318 19.97 18.97 -0.59
CA PRO A 318 18.56 18.91 -0.28
C PRO A 318 17.81 19.97 -1.10
N ALA A 319 16.55 19.72 -1.44
CA ALA A 319 15.69 20.69 -2.06
C ALA A 319 15.51 21.92 -1.15
N LEU A 320 15.18 23.08 -1.74
CA LEU A 320 14.91 24.30 -0.99
C LEU A 320 13.85 24.05 0.10
N GLY A 321 14.20 24.31 1.36
CA GLY A 321 13.30 24.09 2.50
C GLY A 321 13.28 22.67 3.07
N GLY A 322 14.05 21.72 2.52
CA GLY A 322 14.01 20.32 2.92
C GLY A 322 14.38 20.05 4.37
N LEU A 323 15.48 20.63 4.89
CA LEU A 323 15.87 20.45 6.30
C LEU A 323 14.87 21.06 7.29
N PRO A 324 14.39 22.30 7.12
CA PRO A 324 13.30 22.83 7.94
C PRO A 324 12.01 21.99 7.87
N ALA A 325 11.70 21.40 6.73
CA ALA A 325 10.57 20.48 6.58
C ALA A 325 10.76 19.21 7.40
N PHE A 326 11.98 18.66 7.45
CA PHE A 326 12.31 17.53 8.29
C PHE A 326 12.24 17.86 9.78
N GLU A 327 12.69 19.05 10.20
CA GLU A 327 12.54 19.50 11.59
C GLU A 327 11.07 19.57 12.01
N ARG A 328 10.17 20.06 11.15
CA ARG A 328 8.71 20.02 11.38
C ARG A 328 8.18 18.60 11.50
N PHE A 329 8.67 17.68 10.66
CA PHE A 329 8.32 16.27 10.77
C PHE A 329 8.74 15.69 12.13
N ILE A 330 9.96 15.93 12.59
CA ILE A 330 10.42 15.48 13.93
C ILE A 330 9.54 16.06 15.03
N ALA A 331 9.22 17.35 14.96
CA ALA A 331 8.33 18.00 15.93
C ALA A 331 6.93 17.38 15.95
N SER A 332 6.43 16.88 14.80
CA SER A 332 5.11 16.25 14.70
C SER A 332 5.04 14.84 15.30
N LEU A 333 6.17 14.14 15.47
CA LEU A 333 6.19 12.72 15.91
C LEU A 333 5.56 12.48 17.28
N GLY A 334 5.61 13.46 18.18
CA GLY A 334 5.01 13.38 19.52
C GLY A 334 3.48 13.54 19.51
N SER A 335 2.88 14.01 18.42
CA SER A 335 1.44 14.21 18.35
C SER A 335 0.69 12.87 18.25
N LEU A 336 -0.45 12.79 18.93
CA LEU A 336 -1.40 11.67 18.78
C LEU A 336 -2.39 11.92 17.64
N THR A 337 -2.54 13.17 17.21
CA THR A 337 -3.41 13.57 16.10
C THR A 337 -2.59 13.70 14.82
N GLU A 338 -3.23 13.37 13.71
CA GLU A 338 -2.60 13.52 12.40
C GLU A 338 -2.31 14.99 12.10
N PRO A 339 -1.09 15.33 11.58
CA PRO A 339 -0.81 16.68 11.10
C PRO A 339 -1.76 17.03 9.94
N THR A 340 -2.51 18.11 10.09
CA THR A 340 -3.41 18.65 9.05
C THR A 340 -3.08 20.12 8.84
N PHE A 341 -3.60 20.74 7.78
CA PHE A 341 -3.35 22.17 7.55
C PHE A 341 -3.96 23.06 8.64
N PHE A 342 -4.99 22.58 9.33
CA PHE A 342 -5.72 23.33 10.36
C PHE A 342 -5.57 22.74 11.77
N GLY A 343 -4.70 21.73 11.93
CA GLY A 343 -4.46 21.08 13.20
C GLY A 343 -3.38 21.77 14.05
N ASP A 344 -3.28 21.36 15.31
CA ASP A 344 -2.25 21.87 16.23
C ASP A 344 -0.86 21.28 15.94
N ALA A 345 -0.80 20.12 15.26
CA ALA A 345 0.46 19.48 14.90
C ALA A 345 1.11 20.17 13.69
N PRO A 346 2.45 20.33 13.70
CA PRO A 346 3.15 20.93 12.57
C PRO A 346 2.88 20.21 11.26
N VAL A 347 2.60 20.96 10.20
CA VAL A 347 2.47 20.42 8.84
C VAL A 347 3.76 19.73 8.43
N SER A 348 3.67 18.54 7.90
CA SER A 348 4.84 17.71 7.55
C SER A 348 4.59 16.82 6.36
N GLY A 349 5.65 16.17 5.87
CA GLY A 349 5.57 15.17 4.82
C GLY A 349 5.10 15.73 3.48
N LEU A 350 4.10 15.08 2.89
CA LEU A 350 3.58 15.45 1.57
C LEU A 350 2.86 16.80 1.55
N ARG A 351 2.23 17.21 2.68
CA ARG A 351 1.60 18.51 2.80
C ARG A 351 2.62 19.64 2.67
N ASP A 352 3.78 19.47 3.31
CA ASP A 352 4.86 20.44 3.27
C ASP A 352 5.49 20.55 1.87
N LEU A 353 5.68 19.40 1.22
CA LEU A 353 6.13 19.34 -0.16
C LEU A 353 5.13 20.04 -1.09
N MET A 354 3.82 19.81 -0.90
CA MET A 354 2.77 20.46 -1.69
C MET A 354 2.82 21.99 -1.53
N LEU A 355 3.02 22.50 -0.31
CA LEU A 355 3.13 23.94 -0.07
C LEU A 355 4.33 24.56 -0.81
N SER A 356 5.37 23.78 -1.07
CA SER A 356 6.58 24.24 -1.77
C SER A 356 6.45 24.26 -3.29
N TYR A 357 5.64 23.36 -3.88
CA TYR A 357 5.57 23.17 -5.33
C TYR A 357 4.18 23.42 -5.94
N GLY A 358 3.13 23.46 -5.13
CA GLY A 358 1.77 23.69 -5.61
C GLY A 358 1.53 25.12 -6.06
N THR A 359 0.72 25.30 -7.09
CA THR A 359 0.31 26.64 -7.53
C THR A 359 -0.71 27.27 -6.58
N PRO A 360 -0.81 28.61 -6.48
CA PRO A 360 -1.69 29.29 -5.53
C PRO A 360 -3.15 28.85 -5.62
N ASP A 361 -3.67 28.57 -6.82
CA ASP A 361 -5.06 28.17 -7.01
C ASP A 361 -5.31 26.75 -6.51
N ILE A 362 -4.39 25.83 -6.78
CA ILE A 362 -4.44 24.45 -6.28
C ILE A 362 -4.27 24.43 -4.76
N LEU A 363 -3.31 25.21 -4.23
CA LEU A 363 -3.07 25.28 -2.79
C LEU A 363 -4.32 25.77 -2.04
N ARG A 364 -5.02 26.80 -2.57
CA ARG A 364 -6.25 27.29 -1.95
C ARG A 364 -7.31 26.21 -1.84
N ALA A 365 -7.55 25.44 -2.92
CA ALA A 365 -8.54 24.38 -2.93
C ALA A 365 -8.14 23.20 -2.02
N TYR A 366 -6.87 22.76 -2.11
CA TYR A 366 -6.39 21.58 -1.40
C TYR A 366 -6.24 21.82 0.10
N VAL A 367 -5.77 23.00 0.51
CA VAL A 367 -5.67 23.37 1.92
C VAL A 367 -7.06 23.44 2.56
N PHE A 368 -8.07 23.99 1.84
CA PHE A 368 -9.43 24.08 2.35
C PHE A 368 -10.06 22.69 2.58
N ASP A 369 -9.84 21.75 1.68
CA ASP A 369 -10.39 20.39 1.76
C ASP A 369 -9.46 19.41 2.53
N ASP A 370 -8.32 19.87 3.06
CA ASP A 370 -7.23 19.05 3.66
C ASP A 370 -6.79 17.89 2.73
N VAL A 371 -6.66 18.19 1.44
CA VAL A 371 -6.21 17.26 0.40
C VAL A 371 -4.74 17.51 0.10
N THR A 372 -4.02 16.47 -0.29
CA THR A 372 -2.60 16.53 -0.64
C THR A 372 -2.33 15.99 -2.03
N PHE A 373 -1.14 16.26 -2.55
CA PHE A 373 -0.60 15.53 -3.70
C PHE A 373 -0.63 14.02 -3.46
N THR A 374 -0.47 13.26 -4.51
CA THR A 374 -0.38 11.79 -4.45
C THR A 374 1.07 11.33 -4.57
N MET A 375 1.39 10.12 -4.05
CA MET A 375 2.69 9.46 -4.27
C MET A 375 3.90 10.21 -3.72
N GLY A 376 3.87 10.58 -2.44
CA GLY A 376 4.97 11.28 -1.77
C GLY A 376 6.09 10.41 -1.19
N ASN A 377 5.97 9.09 -1.25
CA ASN A 377 6.88 8.17 -0.55
C ASN A 377 8.36 8.31 -0.94
N MET A 378 8.68 8.55 -2.21
CA MET A 378 10.05 8.78 -2.67
C MET A 378 10.39 10.27 -2.75
N PRO A 379 9.48 11.16 -3.22
CA PRO A 379 9.74 12.59 -3.25
C PRO A 379 10.08 13.19 -1.88
N VAL A 380 9.32 12.86 -0.84
CA VAL A 380 9.48 13.49 0.49
C VAL A 380 10.87 13.28 1.09
N PRO A 381 11.45 12.06 1.17
CA PRO A 381 12.81 11.87 1.65
C PRO A 381 13.87 12.58 0.79
N VAL A 382 13.70 12.61 -0.53
CA VAL A 382 14.62 13.31 -1.43
C VAL A 382 14.50 14.82 -1.26
N TYR A 383 13.31 15.32 -1.08
CA TYR A 383 13.06 16.73 -0.72
C TYR A 383 13.76 17.13 0.59
N TRP A 384 13.74 16.28 1.62
CA TRP A 384 14.40 16.56 2.90
C TRP A 384 15.92 16.53 2.83
N PHE A 385 16.50 15.55 2.14
CA PHE A 385 17.92 15.19 2.30
C PHE A 385 18.69 15.07 0.97
N GLY A 386 18.08 15.36 -0.16
CA GLY A 386 18.65 15.02 -1.46
C GLY A 386 18.70 13.51 -1.70
N TYR A 387 19.34 13.07 -2.78
CA TYR A 387 19.33 11.66 -3.18
C TYR A 387 20.01 10.73 -2.18
N ALA A 388 21.19 11.09 -1.67
CA ALA A 388 21.96 10.22 -0.78
C ALA A 388 21.25 10.01 0.57
N GLY A 389 20.84 11.09 1.22
CA GLY A 389 20.10 11.02 2.48
C GLY A 389 18.70 10.46 2.30
N GLY A 390 18.03 10.79 1.19
CA GLY A 390 16.74 10.22 0.80
C GLY A 390 16.82 8.70 0.62
N ALA A 391 17.84 8.18 -0.05
CA ALA A 391 18.03 6.75 -0.22
C ALA A 391 18.28 6.04 1.14
N LEU A 392 19.02 6.67 2.05
CA LEU A 392 19.21 6.13 3.40
C LEU A 392 17.88 6.07 4.16
N PHE A 393 17.09 7.14 4.13
CA PHE A 393 15.77 7.18 4.77
C PHE A 393 14.80 6.15 4.17
N VAL A 394 14.79 6.03 2.84
CA VAL A 394 14.00 5.01 2.12
C VAL A 394 14.45 3.59 2.50
N SER A 395 15.74 3.35 2.73
CA SER A 395 16.25 2.07 3.22
C SER A 395 15.70 1.72 4.60
N ILE A 396 15.72 2.68 5.53
CA ILE A 396 15.18 2.52 6.89
C ILE A 396 13.68 2.22 6.84
N THR A 397 12.92 3.00 6.08
CA THR A 397 11.47 2.78 5.93
C THR A 397 11.16 1.45 5.27
N GLY A 398 11.99 1.01 4.31
CA GLY A 398 11.90 -0.33 3.70
C GLY A 398 12.08 -1.44 4.74
N VAL A 399 13.12 -1.35 5.58
CA VAL A 399 13.35 -2.32 6.67
C VAL A 399 12.15 -2.39 7.62
N VAL A 400 11.64 -1.24 8.06
CA VAL A 400 10.48 -1.18 8.95
C VAL A 400 9.24 -1.79 8.28
N TYR A 401 8.96 -1.40 7.04
CA TYR A 401 7.82 -1.93 6.29
C TYR A 401 7.90 -3.46 6.10
N GLY A 402 9.08 -3.98 5.73
CA GLY A 402 9.29 -5.41 5.56
C GLY A 402 9.11 -6.20 6.85
N ALA A 403 9.58 -5.66 7.98
CA ALA A 403 9.38 -6.25 9.30
C ALA A 403 7.89 -6.29 9.70
N LEU A 404 7.17 -5.17 9.51
CA LEU A 404 5.74 -5.08 9.79
C LEU A 404 4.91 -6.00 8.88
N SER A 405 5.27 -6.12 7.60
CA SER A 405 4.63 -7.05 6.65
C SER A 405 4.79 -8.51 7.09
N ALA A 406 6.00 -8.90 7.50
CA ALA A 406 6.27 -10.25 8.01
C ALA A 406 5.48 -10.56 9.29
N MET A 407 5.46 -9.60 10.22
CA MET A 407 4.70 -9.69 11.46
C MET A 407 3.19 -9.81 11.18
N MET A 408 2.67 -8.98 10.26
CA MET A 408 1.26 -9.00 9.86
C MET A 408 0.82 -10.38 9.34
N ILE A 409 1.61 -10.98 8.45
CA ILE A 409 1.31 -12.32 7.90
C ILE A 409 1.35 -13.38 9.00
N ARG A 410 2.35 -13.34 9.89
CA ARG A 410 2.41 -14.26 11.04
C ARG A 410 1.17 -14.14 11.93
N ILE A 411 0.73 -12.92 12.21
CA ILE A 411 -0.45 -12.65 13.03
C ILE A 411 -1.73 -13.13 12.31
N ALA A 412 -1.87 -12.91 11.02
CA ALA A 412 -3.01 -13.43 10.25
C ALA A 412 -3.12 -14.95 10.32
N MET A 413 -1.99 -15.67 10.37
CA MET A 413 -1.97 -17.14 10.45
C MET A 413 -2.13 -17.67 11.89
N ARG A 414 -1.48 -17.04 12.88
CA ARG A 414 -1.33 -17.59 14.24
C ARG A 414 -1.95 -16.74 15.34
N GLY A 415 -2.33 -15.50 15.06
CA GLY A 415 -2.88 -14.57 16.04
C GLY A 415 -4.38 -14.75 16.29
N GLY A 416 -4.87 -14.00 17.28
CA GLY A 416 -6.29 -13.84 17.54
C GLY A 416 -6.88 -12.63 16.79
N VAL A 417 -8.21 -12.48 16.86
CA VAL A 417 -8.94 -11.39 16.18
C VAL A 417 -8.48 -10.02 16.65
N VAL A 418 -8.26 -9.83 17.96
CA VAL A 418 -7.82 -8.56 18.55
C VAL A 418 -6.40 -8.21 18.11
N THR A 419 -5.49 -9.19 18.11
CA THR A 419 -4.11 -8.97 17.64
C THR A 419 -4.09 -8.63 16.14
N LEU A 420 -4.94 -9.27 15.34
CA LEU A 420 -5.09 -8.96 13.93
C LEU A 420 -5.60 -7.53 13.74
N TRP A 421 -6.56 -7.08 14.55
CA TRP A 421 -7.07 -5.71 14.51
C TRP A 421 -5.95 -4.68 14.78
N LEU A 422 -5.18 -4.87 15.85
CA LEU A 422 -4.05 -3.98 16.18
C LEU A 422 -2.98 -3.99 15.08
N ALA A 423 -2.61 -5.18 14.61
CA ALA A 423 -1.61 -5.34 13.55
C ALA A 423 -2.07 -4.70 12.23
N SER A 424 -3.35 -4.82 11.88
CA SER A 424 -3.90 -4.20 10.67
C SER A 424 -3.86 -2.67 10.72
N LYS A 425 -4.01 -2.06 11.91
CA LYS A 425 -3.82 -0.61 12.09
C LYS A 425 -2.40 -0.19 11.81
N VAL A 426 -1.44 -0.86 12.44
CA VAL A 426 0.00 -0.57 12.22
C VAL A 426 0.38 -0.79 10.77
N PHE A 427 -0.09 -1.87 10.15
CA PHE A 427 0.17 -2.16 8.75
C PHE A 427 -0.47 -1.12 7.81
N ALA A 428 -1.70 -0.68 8.08
CA ALA A 428 -2.35 0.37 7.30
C ALA A 428 -1.55 1.68 7.37
N TYR A 429 -1.10 2.08 8.56
CA TYR A 429 -0.29 3.28 8.73
C TYR A 429 1.06 3.17 8.01
N ALA A 430 1.72 2.01 8.08
CA ALA A 430 2.96 1.77 7.35
C ALA A 430 2.75 1.80 5.82
N THR A 431 1.64 1.22 5.35
CA THR A 431 1.29 1.22 3.92
C THR A 431 0.97 2.63 3.44
N PHE A 432 0.24 3.41 4.23
CA PHE A 432 -0.09 4.79 3.92
C PHE A 432 1.18 5.67 3.87
N ALA A 433 2.08 5.54 4.85
CA ALA A 433 3.37 6.22 4.83
C ALA A 433 4.21 5.85 3.58
N ALA A 434 4.28 4.55 3.28
CA ALA A 434 5.02 4.04 2.12
C ALA A 434 4.37 4.39 0.78
N GLN A 435 3.14 4.83 0.73
CA GLN A 435 2.44 5.33 -0.45
C GLN A 435 2.54 6.84 -0.56
N GLN A 436 2.09 7.54 0.47
CA GLN A 436 1.90 9.00 0.41
C GLN A 436 3.10 9.80 0.92
N GLY A 437 4.09 9.14 1.56
CA GLY A 437 5.21 9.85 2.17
C GLY A 437 4.84 10.60 3.45
N ASP A 438 3.66 10.31 4.01
CA ASP A 438 3.28 10.79 5.32
C ASP A 438 3.85 9.89 6.42
N TYR A 439 5.15 10.04 6.62
CA TYR A 439 5.94 9.19 7.52
C TYR A 439 5.56 9.34 9.00
N TRP A 440 4.83 10.41 9.35
CA TRP A 440 4.26 10.53 10.69
C TRP A 440 3.34 9.33 11.02
N THR A 441 2.59 8.83 10.06
CA THR A 441 1.70 7.68 10.28
C THR A 441 2.47 6.40 10.62
N MET A 442 3.72 6.24 10.17
CA MET A 442 4.58 5.08 10.48
C MET A 442 5.37 5.24 11.78
N PHE A 443 5.91 6.43 12.03
CA PHE A 443 6.86 6.68 13.12
C PHE A 443 6.29 7.47 14.30
N GLY A 444 5.09 8.00 14.19
CA GLY A 444 4.45 8.82 15.22
C GLY A 444 4.04 8.05 16.48
N ALA A 445 3.85 8.78 17.56
CA ALA A 445 3.51 8.25 18.88
C ALA A 445 2.29 7.31 18.86
N ARG A 446 1.29 7.60 18.02
CA ARG A 446 0.10 6.76 17.84
C ARG A 446 0.44 5.34 17.38
N THR A 447 1.29 5.20 16.38
CA THR A 447 1.71 3.89 15.85
C THR A 447 2.57 3.12 16.84
N ILE A 448 3.46 3.82 17.54
CA ILE A 448 4.27 3.23 18.62
C ILE A 448 3.35 2.70 19.73
N ALA A 449 2.31 3.45 20.12
CA ALA A 449 1.33 2.99 21.09
C ALA A 449 0.60 1.72 20.64
N TYR A 450 0.14 1.64 19.38
CA TYR A 450 -0.46 0.42 18.85
C TYR A 450 0.50 -0.77 18.85
N LEU A 451 1.78 -0.56 18.51
CA LEU A 451 2.81 -1.60 18.57
C LEU A 451 3.03 -2.10 20.02
N ALA A 452 3.11 -1.20 20.98
CA ALA A 452 3.26 -1.54 22.38
C ALA A 452 2.06 -2.34 22.91
N ILE A 453 0.85 -1.89 22.65
CA ILE A 453 -0.39 -2.59 23.06
C ILE A 453 -0.45 -3.97 22.39
N MET A 454 -0.11 -4.07 21.12
CA MET A 454 -0.09 -5.33 20.37
C MET A 454 0.94 -6.32 20.97
N ALA A 455 2.15 -5.84 21.30
CA ALA A 455 3.20 -6.67 21.91
C ALA A 455 2.76 -7.18 23.29
N LEU A 456 2.18 -6.30 24.12
CA LEU A 456 1.64 -6.69 25.42
C LEU A 456 0.52 -7.72 25.28
N TRP A 457 -0.43 -7.49 24.37
CA TRP A 457 -1.53 -8.43 24.12
C TRP A 457 -1.03 -9.77 23.65
N TRP A 458 -0.11 -9.77 22.68
CA TRP A 458 0.52 -11.01 22.17
C TRP A 458 1.15 -11.82 23.30
N HIS A 459 1.96 -11.20 24.15
CA HIS A 459 2.62 -11.89 25.27
C HIS A 459 1.63 -12.37 26.35
N CYS A 460 0.64 -11.56 26.70
CA CYS A 460 -0.28 -11.87 27.78
C CYS A 460 -1.36 -12.90 27.41
N VAL A 461 -1.83 -12.87 26.18
CA VAL A 461 -3.00 -13.65 25.73
C VAL A 461 -2.62 -14.71 24.71
N ASP A 462 -2.09 -14.29 23.56
CA ASP A 462 -1.91 -15.20 22.43
C ASP A 462 -0.80 -16.23 22.64
N ALA A 463 0.32 -15.83 23.23
CA ALA A 463 1.42 -16.76 23.53
C ALA A 463 1.02 -17.83 24.58
N LYS A 464 0.30 -17.41 25.63
CA LYS A 464 -0.19 -18.35 26.67
C LYS A 464 -1.23 -19.34 26.13
N GLN A 465 -2.10 -18.87 25.22
CA GLN A 465 -3.10 -19.75 24.58
C GLN A 465 -2.45 -20.70 23.58
N ALA A 466 -1.38 -20.28 22.86
CA ALA A 466 -0.61 -21.15 21.98
C ALA A 466 0.08 -22.27 22.76
N ALA A 467 0.73 -21.94 23.88
CA ALA A 467 1.40 -22.90 24.75
C ALA A 467 0.44 -23.94 25.39
N ARG A 468 -0.83 -23.56 25.63
CA ARG A 468 -1.86 -24.50 26.15
C ARG A 468 -2.41 -25.42 25.08
N ALA A 469 -2.36 -25.07 23.81
CA ALA A 469 -2.89 -25.88 22.71
C ALA A 469 -1.92 -26.98 22.23
N GLU A 470 -0.60 -26.83 22.41
CA GLU A 470 0.40 -27.81 21.99
C GLU A 470 0.30 -29.16 22.70
N PRO A 471 0.07 -29.27 24.04
CA PRO A 471 -0.02 -30.58 24.70
C PRO A 471 -1.27 -31.36 24.33
N ALA A 472 -2.36 -30.72 23.95
CA ALA A 472 -3.59 -31.40 23.55
C ALA A 472 -3.47 -32.14 22.20
N LEU A 473 -2.55 -31.75 21.34
CA LEU A 473 -2.26 -32.38 20.06
C LEU A 473 -1.26 -33.55 20.18
N ALA A 474 -0.36 -33.50 21.16
CA ALA A 474 0.60 -34.57 21.41
C ALA A 474 -0.01 -35.82 22.09
N GLY A 475 -1.20 -35.70 22.72
CA GLY A 475 -1.91 -36.79 23.36
C GLY A 475 -2.95 -37.50 22.47
N SER A 476 -3.14 -37.08 21.22
CA SER A 476 -4.13 -37.66 20.28
C SER A 476 -3.51 -38.42 19.11
N SER A 477 -2.22 -38.65 19.12
CA SER A 477 -1.48 -39.53 18.17
C SER A 477 -1.24 -40.92 18.80
#